data_50ffa1ed7dbd02d1e8752931a43c9dbf
#
_entry.id   50ffa1ed7dbd02d1e8752931a43c9dbf
#
_cell.length_a   1.000
_cell.length_b   1.000
_cell.length_c   1.000
_cell.angle_alpha   90.00
_cell.angle_beta   90.00
_cell.angle_gamma   90.00
#
_symmetry.space_group_name_H-M   'P 1'
#
loop_
_entity.id
_entity.type
_entity.pdbx_description
1 polymer ?
#
loop_
_entity_poly.entity_id
_entity_poly.type
_entity_poly.pdbx_seq_one_letter_code
_entity_poly.pdbx_strand_id
1 'polypeptide(L)' 'MAQTYEENTILKIVNEIKKSGYDPYDQLTGYLLTGDEKYITRRGGARDLIKTIDRQKLKEYLDTAGNKM' A
#
# COMPACT_ATOMS: atom_id res chain seq x y z
N MET A 1 8.96 -2.80 19.18
CA MET A 1 9.83 -1.95 18.34
C MET A 1 9.00 -0.91 17.61
N ALA A 2 9.56 0.28 17.42
CA ALA A 2 8.86 1.33 16.70
C ALA A 2 8.80 0.98 15.22
N GLN A 3 7.64 1.20 14.61
CA GLN A 3 7.49 1.02 13.17
C GLN A 3 8.12 2.19 12.43
N THR A 4 8.61 1.94 11.22
CA THR A 4 9.16 2.99 10.39
C THR A 4 8.03 3.85 9.81
N TYR A 5 8.40 5.02 9.25
CA TYR A 5 7.45 5.87 8.54
C TYR A 5 6.75 5.07 7.43
N GLU A 6 7.53 4.31 6.66
CA GLU A 6 6.98 3.54 5.55
C GLU A 6 5.97 2.51 6.03
N GLU A 7 6.30 1.78 7.11
CA GLU A 7 5.38 0.75 7.63
C GLU A 7 4.08 1.37 8.12
N ASN A 8 4.16 2.46 8.87
CA ASN A 8 2.97 3.15 9.37
C ASN A 8 2.13 3.71 8.22
N THR A 9 2.78 4.27 7.21
CA THR A 9 2.10 4.84 6.06
C THR A 9 1.42 3.75 5.22
N ILE A 10 2.09 2.62 5.03
CA ILE A 10 1.50 1.50 4.30
C ILE A 10 0.26 0.99 5.03
N LEU A 11 0.31 0.87 6.36
CA LEU A 11 -0.85 0.43 7.13
C LEU A 11 -2.02 1.40 6.99
N LYS A 12 -1.76 2.69 6.96
CA LYS A 12 -2.80 3.69 6.74
C LYS A 12 -3.42 3.55 5.36
N ILE A 13 -2.58 3.35 4.34
CA ILE A 13 -3.05 3.15 2.97
C ILE A 13 -3.91 1.90 2.89
N VAL A 14 -3.46 0.81 3.50
CA VAL A 14 -4.21 -0.45 3.53
C VAL A 14 -5.60 -0.24 4.14
N ASN A 15 -5.67 0.48 5.25
CA ASN A 15 -6.95 0.77 5.90
C ASN A 15 -7.88 1.56 4.99
N GLU A 16 -7.34 2.56 4.29
CA GLU A 16 -8.16 3.37 3.38
C GLU A 16 -8.67 2.54 2.20
N ILE A 17 -7.86 1.63 1.69
CA ILE A 17 -8.28 0.75 0.61
C ILE A 17 -9.41 -0.17 1.07
N LYS A 18 -9.28 -0.73 2.28
CA LYS A 18 -10.33 -1.58 2.85
C LYS A 18 -11.62 -0.83 3.03
N LYS A 19 -11.55 0.41 3.51
CA LYS A 19 -12.74 1.25 3.69
C LYS A 19 -13.41 1.56 2.36
N SER A 20 -12.67 1.53 1.27
CA SER A 20 -13.20 1.77 -0.08
C SER A 20 -13.86 0.51 -0.67
N GLY A 21 -13.74 -0.62 0.02
CA GLY A 21 -14.34 -1.87 -0.44
C GLY A 21 -13.46 -2.68 -1.39
N TYR A 22 -12.18 -2.34 -1.50
CA TYR A 22 -11.24 -3.02 -2.38
C TYR A 22 -10.27 -3.88 -1.60
N ASP A 23 -9.64 -4.82 -2.29
CA ASP A 23 -8.60 -5.66 -1.71
C ASP A 23 -7.27 -4.88 -1.72
N PRO A 24 -6.69 -4.60 -0.55
CA PRO A 24 -5.42 -3.87 -0.50
C PRO A 24 -4.29 -4.56 -1.25
N TYR A 25 -4.23 -5.88 -1.18
CA TYR A 25 -3.17 -6.61 -1.85
C TYR A 25 -3.24 -6.40 -3.36
N ASP A 26 -4.44 -6.48 -3.93
CA ASP A 26 -4.63 -6.29 -5.37
C ASP A 26 -4.22 -4.89 -5.81
N GLN A 27 -4.68 -3.86 -5.09
CA GLN A 27 -4.36 -2.49 -5.44
C GLN A 27 -2.87 -2.20 -5.32
N LEU A 28 -2.27 -2.62 -4.22
CA LEU A 28 -0.84 -2.37 -3.99
C LEU A 28 0.02 -3.14 -4.99
N THR A 29 -0.36 -4.37 -5.32
CA THR A 29 0.36 -5.16 -6.33
C THR A 29 0.27 -4.49 -7.70
N GLY A 30 -0.91 -4.03 -8.10
CA GLY A 30 -1.08 -3.34 -9.37
C GLY A 30 -0.21 -2.10 -9.45
N TYR A 31 -0.16 -1.32 -8.38
CA TYR A 31 0.70 -0.15 -8.33
C TYR A 31 2.18 -0.54 -8.44
N LEU A 32 2.59 -1.58 -7.71
CA LEU A 32 3.99 -2.00 -7.70
C LEU A 32 4.45 -2.44 -9.08
N LEU A 33 3.58 -3.17 -9.80
CA LEU A 33 3.93 -3.70 -11.12
C LEU A 33 3.95 -2.64 -12.20
N THR A 34 3.09 -1.63 -12.10
CA THR A 34 2.92 -0.64 -13.17
C THR A 34 3.50 0.73 -12.85
N GLY A 35 3.64 1.05 -11.56
CA GLY A 35 4.05 2.38 -11.14
C GLY A 35 2.95 3.42 -11.28
N ASP A 36 1.73 3.00 -11.59
CA ASP A 36 0.61 3.92 -11.84
C ASP A 36 -0.23 4.06 -10.56
N GLU A 37 -0.22 5.26 -9.97
CA GLU A 37 -0.94 5.53 -8.74
C GLU A 37 -2.46 5.41 -8.91
N LYS A 38 -2.96 5.34 -10.13
CA LYS A 38 -4.38 5.15 -10.38
C LYS A 38 -4.89 3.81 -9.87
N TYR A 39 -3.99 2.84 -9.64
CA TYR A 39 -4.36 1.57 -9.03
C TYR A 39 -4.70 1.71 -7.55
N ILE A 40 -4.38 2.84 -6.94
CA ILE A 40 -4.60 3.08 -5.51
C ILE A 40 -5.81 4.00 -5.33
N THR A 41 -6.68 3.67 -4.37
CA THR A 41 -7.84 4.50 -4.06
C THR A 41 -7.41 5.94 -3.71
N ARG A 42 -8.27 6.91 -4.04
CA ARG A 42 -8.03 8.29 -3.64
C ARG A 42 -8.48 8.58 -2.21
N ARG A 43 -9.22 7.66 -1.61
CA ARG A 43 -9.79 7.85 -0.28
C ARG A 43 -8.68 8.13 0.74
N GLY A 44 -8.93 9.11 1.62
CA GLY A 44 -8.01 9.42 2.72
C GLY A 44 -6.61 9.85 2.27
N GLY A 45 -6.46 10.29 1.03
CA GLY A 45 -5.16 10.69 0.51
C GLY A 45 -4.22 9.53 0.23
N ALA A 46 -4.75 8.30 0.17
CA ALA A 46 -3.91 7.11 -0.02
C ALA A 46 -3.07 7.19 -1.29
N ARG A 47 -3.64 7.73 -2.37
CA ARG A 47 -2.92 7.84 -3.64
C ARG A 47 -1.71 8.77 -3.54
N ASP A 48 -1.84 9.85 -2.77
CA ASP A 48 -0.72 10.76 -2.54
C ASP A 48 0.30 10.14 -1.59
N LEU A 49 -0.17 9.43 -0.57
CA LEU A 49 0.71 8.80 0.40
C LEU A 49 1.57 7.71 -0.24
N ILE A 50 1.01 6.93 -1.19
CA ILE A 50 1.77 5.86 -1.81
C ILE A 50 3.00 6.39 -2.56
N LYS A 51 2.94 7.62 -3.06
CA LYS A 51 4.06 8.23 -3.76
C LYS A 51 5.25 8.51 -2.84
N THR A 52 5.01 8.59 -1.53
CA THR A 52 6.07 8.85 -0.56
C THR A 52 6.78 7.58 -0.10
N ILE A 53 6.30 6.42 -0.52
CA ILE A 53 6.82 5.13 -0.09
C ILE A 53 7.82 4.60 -1.11
N ASP A 54 8.99 4.14 -0.61
CA ASP A 54 9.97 3.46 -1.44
C ASP A 54 9.34 2.16 -1.96
N ARG A 55 9.42 1.95 -3.28
CA ARG A 55 8.81 0.77 -3.90
C ARG A 55 9.43 -0.51 -3.38
N GLN A 56 10.70 -0.50 -3.00
CA GLN A 56 11.35 -1.67 -2.42
C GLN A 56 10.71 -2.02 -1.06
N LYS A 57 10.41 -1.01 -0.25
CA LYS A 57 9.75 -1.21 1.04
C LYS A 57 8.35 -1.77 0.84
N LEU A 58 7.63 -1.26 -0.16
CA LEU A 58 6.31 -1.76 -0.49
C LEU A 58 6.37 -3.22 -0.93
N LYS A 59 7.34 -3.56 -1.75
CA LYS A 59 7.52 -4.93 -2.21
C LYS A 59 7.78 -5.87 -1.03
N GLU A 60 8.64 -5.46 -0.10
CA GLU A 60 8.93 -6.26 1.09
C GLU A 60 7.68 -6.48 1.93
N TYR A 61 6.86 -5.44 2.09
CA TYR A 61 5.61 -5.57 2.82
C TYR A 61 4.67 -6.58 2.14
N LEU A 62 4.53 -6.47 0.83
CA LEU A 62 3.64 -7.35 0.08
C LEU A 62 4.11 -8.80 0.10
N ASP A 63 5.41 -9.02 0.01
CA ASP A 63 5.97 -10.37 0.09
C ASP A 63 5.63 -11.01 1.43
N THR A 64 5.76 -10.26 2.52
CA THR A 64 5.42 -10.75 3.86
C THR A 64 3.93 -10.99 4.01
N ALA A 65 3.11 -10.05 3.54
CA ALA A 65 1.65 -10.16 3.64
C ALA A 65 1.13 -11.32 2.80
N GLY A 66 1.69 -11.49 1.60
CA GLY A 66 1.30 -12.58 0.71
C GLY A 66 1.58 -13.95 1.32
N ASN A 67 2.68 -14.08 2.06
CA ASN A 67 3.04 -15.33 2.70
C ASN A 67 2.11 -15.69 3.86
N LYS A 68 1.40 -14.73 4.41
CA LYS A 68 0.48 -14.95 5.52
C LYS A 68 -0.95 -15.24 5.07
N MET A 69 -1.23 -15.00 3.83
CA MET A 69 -2.53 -15.30 3.24
C MET A 69 -2.48 -16.64 2.53
#